data_0f4398cbe8512e8858adda80a00a7a2d
#
_entry.id   0f4398cbe8512e8858adda80a00a7a2d
#
_cell.length_a   1.000
_cell.length_b   1.000
_cell.length_c   1.000
_cell.angle_alpha   90.00
_cell.angle_beta   90.00
_cell.angle_gamma   90.00
#
_symmetry.space_group_name_H-M   'P 1'
#
loop_
_entity.id
_entity.type
_entity.pdbx_description
1 polymer ?
#
loop_
_entity_poly.entity_id
_entity_poly.type
_entity_poly.pdbx_seq_one_letter_code
_entity_poly.pdbx_strand_id
1 'polypeptide(L)'
;MSLRRVFTAAMAPAAMAPAAIAIAVFAVAGMGASCAAHAASGAEKACDRACLEGMVDRYLAALVAHAAHRLPLAQGVRYTENGQVLELNDGLWGTATALGTYRNEFEDPADGQVVVFTVLHEHKYLDLISTRLRVKDGKVSEIETIVSRPALTIGSQGANSRGPGASGPGALEKRAHPDPLWAADVPRGERMSRAALLKVANQYFTGMENNDGHGVYPFAKDCYRLENGIQTTGHSPLPAGESSNAGNPNYMSLDCKAQFQLGFLHVVSRIRDRRFLVVDPERGVVVAYGFFDHNAQLRSYQLANGHTVPNNLNGPITWELAEAFKIEHGLIRRVEAVLTQSPYGMRPNWSEKGLGYNPRFGPR
;
A
#
# COMPACT_ATOMS: atom_id res chain seq x y z
N MET A 1 -48.55 -17.09 38.89
CA MET A 1 -49.20 -18.25 38.26
C MET A 1 -48.19 -18.81 37.28
N SER A 2 -47.56 -19.85 37.68
CA SER A 2 -47.67 -21.30 37.36
C SER A 2 -46.92 -21.61 36.07
N LEU A 3 -45.90 -22.34 36.12
CA LEU A 3 -45.35 -23.65 36.43
C LEU A 3 -44.66 -24.23 35.18
N ARG A 4 -43.36 -24.50 35.36
CA ARG A 4 -42.62 -25.78 35.19
C ARG A 4 -42.87 -26.64 33.93
N ARG A 5 -41.80 -27.05 33.25
CA ARG A 5 -41.25 -28.40 33.38
C ARG A 5 -39.85 -28.55 32.74
N VAL A 6 -38.99 -29.13 33.53
CA VAL A 6 -37.69 -29.74 33.25
C VAL A 6 -37.92 -31.12 32.64
N PHE A 7 -37.11 -31.52 31.65
CA PHE A 7 -36.85 -32.97 31.40
C PHE A 7 -35.36 -33.16 31.12
N THR A 8 -34.71 -33.77 32.08
CA THR A 8 -33.43 -34.45 31.97
C THR A 8 -33.66 -35.90 31.54
N ALA A 9 -32.90 -36.40 30.62
CA ALA A 9 -32.72 -37.84 30.41
C ALA A 9 -31.25 -38.13 30.09
N ALA A 10 -30.60 -38.76 31.04
CA ALA A 10 -29.31 -39.40 30.91
C ALA A 10 -29.47 -40.82 30.41
N MET A 11 -28.63 -41.26 29.49
CA MET A 11 -28.40 -42.72 29.29
C MET A 11 -26.91 -42.97 29.07
N ALA A 12 -26.42 -43.94 29.81
CA ALA A 12 -25.04 -44.38 29.94
C ALA A 12 -24.65 -45.46 28.88
N PRO A 13 -23.39 -45.91 28.83
CA PRO A 13 -22.74 -46.46 27.66
C PRO A 13 -22.85 -48.01 27.62
N ALA A 14 -22.77 -48.54 26.40
CA ALA A 14 -22.57 -49.96 26.17
C ALA A 14 -21.16 -50.23 25.62
N ALA A 15 -20.42 -51.00 26.37
CA ALA A 15 -19.13 -51.58 25.99
C ALA A 15 -19.35 -52.84 25.14
N MET A 16 -18.59 -53.00 24.06
CA MET A 16 -18.42 -54.29 23.39
C MET A 16 -16.94 -54.53 23.03
N ALA A 17 -16.50 -55.70 23.41
CA ALA A 17 -15.12 -56.18 23.32
C ALA A 17 -14.76 -56.73 21.93
N PRO A 18 -13.45 -57.00 21.66
CA PRO A 18 -12.92 -57.20 20.32
C PRO A 18 -12.96 -58.68 19.89
N ALA A 19 -13.23 -58.88 18.60
CA ALA A 19 -13.04 -60.18 17.95
C ALA A 19 -11.71 -60.15 17.15
N ALA A 20 -10.81 -61.04 17.53
CA ALA A 20 -9.57 -61.33 16.82
C ALA A 20 -9.84 -62.22 15.61
N ILE A 21 -9.47 -61.80 14.43
CA ILE A 21 -9.41 -62.69 13.24
C ILE A 21 -7.95 -62.75 12.77
N ALA A 22 -7.41 -63.97 12.88
CA ALA A 22 -6.10 -64.33 12.31
C ALA A 22 -6.26 -64.57 10.79
N ILE A 23 -5.47 -63.91 9.99
CA ILE A 23 -5.34 -64.21 8.55
C ILE A 23 -3.94 -64.59 8.22
N ALA A 24 -3.83 -65.77 7.59
CA ALA A 24 -2.62 -66.41 7.18
C ALA A 24 -1.86 -65.64 6.08
N VAL A 25 -0.54 -65.63 6.24
CA VAL A 25 0.41 -65.10 5.27
C VAL A 25 0.62 -66.11 4.14
N PHE A 26 0.28 -65.73 2.89
CA PHE A 26 0.80 -66.38 1.69
C PHE A 26 1.84 -65.46 1.06
N ALA A 27 3.09 -65.90 1.09
CA ALA A 27 4.17 -65.24 0.38
C ALA A 27 4.12 -65.64 -1.11
N VAL A 28 3.87 -64.73 -1.99
CA VAL A 28 4.11 -64.85 -3.43
C VAL A 28 5.24 -63.92 -3.80
N ALA A 29 6.39 -64.50 -4.10
CA ALA A 29 7.52 -63.77 -4.68
C ALA A 29 7.23 -63.45 -6.16
N GLY A 30 6.86 -62.23 -6.42
CA GLY A 30 6.74 -61.68 -7.79
C GLY A 30 7.85 -60.64 -8.03
N MET A 31 8.82 -60.97 -8.86
CA MET A 31 9.79 -60.00 -9.42
C MET A 31 9.00 -59.03 -10.33
N GLY A 32 8.64 -57.91 -9.78
CA GLY A 32 8.12 -56.76 -10.53
C GLY A 32 9.18 -55.69 -10.67
N ALA A 33 9.69 -55.48 -11.87
CA ALA A 33 10.55 -54.35 -12.19
C ALA A 33 9.73 -53.07 -11.99
N SER A 34 9.96 -52.39 -10.88
CA SER A 34 9.38 -51.03 -10.64
C SER A 34 10.11 -50.05 -11.54
N CYS A 35 9.47 -49.68 -12.66
CA CYS A 35 9.74 -48.40 -13.29
C CYS A 35 9.33 -47.31 -12.31
N ALA A 36 10.28 -46.82 -11.53
CA ALA A 36 10.09 -45.56 -10.79
C ALA A 36 10.01 -44.43 -11.84
N ALA A 37 8.77 -44.12 -12.24
CA ALA A 37 8.49 -42.85 -12.90
C ALA A 37 8.85 -41.77 -11.87
N HIS A 38 10.04 -41.19 -12.00
CA HIS A 38 10.34 -39.93 -11.35
C HIS A 38 9.36 -38.90 -11.95
N ALA A 39 8.24 -38.68 -11.29
CA ALA A 39 7.50 -37.43 -11.45
C ALA A 39 8.50 -36.34 -11.02
N ALA A 40 9.18 -35.73 -11.99
CA ALA A 40 9.81 -34.46 -11.80
C ALA A 40 8.69 -33.53 -11.39
N SER A 41 8.52 -33.30 -10.08
CA SER A 41 7.79 -32.17 -9.58
C SER A 41 8.54 -30.95 -10.11
N GLY A 42 8.10 -30.42 -11.26
CA GLY A 42 8.58 -29.15 -11.75
C GLY A 42 8.29 -28.17 -10.62
N ALA A 43 9.33 -27.81 -9.87
CA ALA A 43 9.24 -26.68 -8.96
C ALA A 43 8.76 -25.52 -9.81
N GLU A 44 7.51 -25.10 -9.56
CA GLU A 44 6.88 -24.01 -10.28
C GLU A 44 7.79 -22.80 -10.14
N LYS A 45 8.27 -22.29 -11.26
CA LYS A 45 9.28 -21.23 -11.25
C LYS A 45 8.65 -20.00 -10.61
N ALA A 46 9.14 -19.62 -9.43
CA ALA A 46 8.73 -18.39 -8.78
C ALA A 46 8.86 -17.23 -9.77
N CYS A 47 7.90 -16.30 -9.77
CA CYS A 47 7.91 -15.15 -10.64
C CYS A 47 9.04 -14.21 -10.19
N ASP A 48 10.16 -14.21 -10.90
CA ASP A 48 11.28 -13.33 -10.65
C ASP A 48 10.95 -11.87 -11.01
N ARG A 49 11.88 -10.95 -10.81
CA ARG A 49 11.68 -9.52 -11.06
C ARG A 49 11.21 -9.27 -12.49
N ALA A 50 11.87 -9.81 -13.48
CA ALA A 50 11.48 -9.62 -14.89
C ALA A 50 10.09 -10.19 -15.20
N CYS A 51 9.71 -11.29 -14.55
CA CYS A 51 8.37 -11.85 -14.64
C CYS A 51 7.33 -10.89 -14.05
N LEU A 52 7.61 -10.27 -12.90
CA LEU A 52 6.72 -9.30 -12.23
C LEU A 52 6.56 -8.02 -13.06
N GLU A 53 7.67 -7.47 -13.57
CA GLU A 53 7.67 -6.34 -14.52
C GLU A 53 6.83 -6.64 -15.76
N GLY A 54 7.00 -7.83 -16.35
CA GLY A 54 6.18 -8.29 -17.49
C GLY A 54 4.69 -8.47 -17.16
N MET A 55 4.34 -8.75 -15.89
CA MET A 55 2.93 -8.75 -15.47
C MET A 55 2.35 -7.34 -15.38
N VAL A 56 3.14 -6.36 -14.94
CA VAL A 56 2.72 -4.94 -14.98
C VAL A 56 2.50 -4.48 -16.41
N ASP A 57 3.41 -4.80 -17.34
CA ASP A 57 3.24 -4.48 -18.76
C ASP A 57 1.92 -5.00 -19.31
N ARG A 58 1.63 -6.28 -19.05
CA ARG A 58 0.37 -6.91 -19.47
C ARG A 58 -0.85 -6.25 -18.85
N TYR A 59 -0.75 -5.93 -17.54
CA TYR A 59 -1.82 -5.26 -16.81
C TYR A 59 -2.13 -3.90 -17.44
N LEU A 60 -1.14 -3.04 -17.60
CA LEU A 60 -1.31 -1.70 -18.14
C LEU A 60 -1.82 -1.74 -19.59
N ALA A 61 -1.29 -2.64 -20.41
CA ALA A 61 -1.79 -2.83 -21.78
C ALA A 61 -3.23 -3.34 -21.83
N ALA A 62 -3.60 -4.27 -20.94
CA ALA A 62 -4.97 -4.79 -20.84
C ALA A 62 -5.95 -3.73 -20.34
N LEU A 63 -5.51 -2.90 -19.37
CA LEU A 63 -6.30 -1.81 -18.77
C LEU A 63 -6.75 -0.81 -19.83
N VAL A 64 -5.82 -0.23 -20.58
CA VAL A 64 -6.16 0.77 -21.62
C VAL A 64 -6.86 0.17 -22.84
N ALA A 65 -6.74 -1.14 -23.04
CA ALA A 65 -7.49 -1.87 -24.06
C ALA A 65 -8.89 -2.31 -23.59
N HIS A 66 -9.25 -2.06 -22.33
CA HIS A 66 -10.48 -2.54 -21.68
C HIS A 66 -10.67 -4.06 -21.83
N ALA A 67 -9.58 -4.83 -21.69
CA ALA A 67 -9.52 -6.23 -22.04
C ALA A 67 -8.90 -7.10 -20.93
N ALA A 68 -9.57 -7.16 -19.77
CA ALA A 68 -9.11 -7.92 -18.61
C ALA A 68 -8.82 -9.40 -18.92
N HIS A 69 -9.52 -9.98 -19.91
CA HIS A 69 -9.30 -11.35 -20.36
C HIS A 69 -7.90 -11.62 -20.96
N ARG A 70 -7.13 -10.58 -21.27
CA ARG A 70 -5.73 -10.70 -21.74
C ARG A 70 -4.74 -10.96 -20.62
N LEU A 71 -5.17 -10.80 -19.35
CA LEU A 71 -4.36 -11.14 -18.20
C LEU A 71 -4.49 -12.62 -17.84
N PRO A 72 -3.41 -13.26 -17.38
CA PRO A 72 -3.47 -14.58 -16.78
C PRO A 72 -4.07 -14.45 -15.37
N LEU A 73 -5.39 -14.39 -15.27
CA LEU A 73 -6.09 -14.23 -14.00
C LEU A 73 -6.25 -15.57 -13.27
N ALA A 74 -6.07 -15.55 -11.95
CA ALA A 74 -6.47 -16.66 -11.09
C ALA A 74 -8.00 -16.75 -10.99
N GLN A 75 -8.51 -17.93 -10.72
CA GLN A 75 -9.92 -18.09 -10.40
C GLN A 75 -10.24 -17.31 -9.12
N GLY A 76 -11.27 -16.46 -9.15
CA GLY A 76 -11.65 -15.63 -8.01
C GLY A 76 -10.67 -14.48 -7.74
N VAL A 77 -9.98 -13.97 -8.78
CA VAL A 77 -9.16 -12.76 -8.65
C VAL A 77 -9.94 -11.66 -7.94
N ARG A 78 -9.28 -11.03 -6.95
CA ARG A 78 -9.87 -9.92 -6.20
C ARG A 78 -9.38 -8.60 -6.75
N TYR A 79 -10.30 -7.71 -7.13
CA TYR A 79 -10.01 -6.36 -7.56
C TYR A 79 -10.62 -5.34 -6.61
N THR A 80 -9.83 -4.32 -6.24
CA THR A 80 -10.32 -3.13 -5.54
C THR A 80 -9.81 -1.86 -6.19
N GLU A 81 -10.65 -0.82 -6.19
CA GLU A 81 -10.28 0.54 -6.52
C GLU A 81 -10.69 1.47 -5.39
N ASN A 82 -9.75 2.27 -4.87
CA ASN A 82 -9.98 3.18 -3.75
C ASN A 82 -10.73 2.51 -2.61
N GLY A 83 -10.26 1.33 -2.20
CA GLY A 83 -10.81 0.53 -1.11
C GLY A 83 -12.16 -0.15 -1.41
N GLN A 84 -12.77 0.04 -2.57
CA GLN A 84 -14.02 -0.62 -2.96
C GLN A 84 -13.74 -1.88 -3.77
N VAL A 85 -14.44 -2.97 -3.47
CA VAL A 85 -14.42 -4.18 -4.31
C VAL A 85 -15.25 -3.89 -5.55
N LEU A 86 -14.65 -4.06 -6.71
CA LEU A 86 -15.28 -3.86 -8.02
C LEU A 86 -15.13 -5.11 -8.88
N GLU A 87 -15.99 -5.20 -9.89
CA GLU A 87 -15.81 -6.15 -10.98
C GLU A 87 -14.70 -5.68 -11.94
N LEU A 88 -13.93 -6.60 -12.49
CA LEU A 88 -13.03 -6.26 -13.60
C LEU A 88 -13.86 -5.79 -14.79
N ASN A 89 -13.39 -4.76 -15.47
CA ASN A 89 -14.05 -3.94 -16.51
C ASN A 89 -14.93 -2.81 -15.95
N ASP A 90 -14.98 -2.61 -14.63
CA ASP A 90 -15.60 -1.45 -13.99
C ASP A 90 -14.53 -0.52 -13.39
N GLY A 91 -14.93 0.67 -12.91
CA GLY A 91 -14.00 1.67 -12.41
C GLY A 91 -12.98 2.11 -13.45
N LEU A 92 -11.71 2.17 -13.08
CA LEU A 92 -10.61 2.56 -13.97
C LEU A 92 -10.52 1.69 -15.23
N TRP A 93 -10.90 0.41 -15.16
CA TRP A 93 -10.96 -0.48 -16.30
C TRP A 93 -11.95 -0.03 -17.38
N GLY A 94 -12.99 0.71 -16.99
CA GLY A 94 -13.98 1.28 -17.92
C GLY A 94 -13.60 2.66 -18.45
N THR A 95 -12.65 3.35 -17.82
CA THR A 95 -12.44 4.79 -18.05
C THR A 95 -11.03 5.16 -18.52
N ALA A 96 -10.01 4.34 -18.26
CA ALA A 96 -8.64 4.59 -18.70
C ALA A 96 -8.53 4.61 -20.22
N THR A 97 -7.91 5.65 -20.81
CA THR A 97 -7.85 5.82 -22.27
C THR A 97 -6.43 5.76 -22.83
N ALA A 98 -5.40 6.08 -22.02
CA ALA A 98 -4.01 5.99 -22.43
C ALA A 98 -3.09 5.96 -21.22
N LEU A 99 -1.87 5.46 -21.39
CA LEU A 99 -0.81 5.57 -20.41
C LEU A 99 -0.07 6.90 -20.58
N GLY A 100 0.40 7.47 -19.47
CA GLY A 100 1.39 8.53 -19.46
C GLY A 100 2.81 7.97 -19.63
N THR A 101 3.79 8.84 -19.45
CA THR A 101 5.22 8.50 -19.57
C THR A 101 5.86 8.13 -18.25
N TYR A 102 5.37 8.71 -17.13
CA TYR A 102 5.92 8.43 -15.81
C TYR A 102 5.52 7.03 -15.33
N ARG A 103 6.52 6.25 -14.92
CA ARG A 103 6.33 4.90 -14.39
C ARG A 103 7.44 4.56 -13.39
N ASN A 104 7.08 4.18 -12.17
CA ASN A 104 7.98 3.72 -11.12
C ASN A 104 7.48 2.37 -10.58
N GLU A 105 8.32 1.35 -10.60
CA GLU A 105 7.96 -0.02 -10.23
C GLU A 105 8.76 -0.51 -9.04
N PHE A 106 8.10 -1.35 -8.24
CA PHE A 106 8.65 -1.91 -7.02
C PHE A 106 8.26 -3.39 -6.92
N GLU A 107 9.24 -4.28 -6.96
CA GLU A 107 9.02 -5.72 -7.01
C GLU A 107 9.47 -6.39 -5.72
N ASP A 108 8.75 -7.42 -5.31
CA ASP A 108 9.10 -8.35 -4.26
C ASP A 108 8.97 -9.79 -4.79
N PRO A 109 10.02 -10.32 -5.46
CA PRO A 109 9.98 -11.66 -6.01
C PRO A 109 9.79 -12.76 -4.96
N ALA A 110 10.18 -12.50 -3.70
CA ALA A 110 10.03 -13.47 -2.63
C ALA A 110 8.56 -13.72 -2.26
N ASP A 111 7.72 -12.67 -2.37
CA ASP A 111 6.28 -12.73 -2.04
C ASP A 111 5.39 -12.65 -3.28
N GLY A 112 5.99 -12.61 -4.49
CA GLY A 112 5.25 -12.52 -5.76
C GLY A 112 4.42 -11.24 -5.87
N GLN A 113 4.93 -10.13 -5.33
CA GLN A 113 4.24 -8.84 -5.31
C GLN A 113 4.95 -7.83 -6.20
N VAL A 114 4.17 -7.01 -6.89
CA VAL A 114 4.69 -5.85 -7.60
C VAL A 114 3.71 -4.69 -7.45
N VAL A 115 4.27 -3.50 -7.29
CA VAL A 115 3.52 -2.24 -7.27
C VAL A 115 4.05 -1.33 -8.36
N VAL A 116 3.17 -0.69 -9.09
CA VAL A 116 3.51 0.36 -10.06
C VAL A 116 2.84 1.68 -9.67
N PHE A 117 3.61 2.75 -9.64
CA PHE A 117 3.10 4.13 -9.63
C PHE A 117 3.25 4.68 -11.06
N THR A 118 2.13 5.09 -11.66
CA THR A 118 2.17 5.57 -13.04
C THR A 118 1.09 6.61 -13.28
N VAL A 119 1.36 7.49 -14.24
CA VAL A 119 0.36 8.44 -14.74
C VAL A 119 -0.40 7.79 -15.88
N LEU A 120 -1.70 8.03 -15.93
CA LEU A 120 -2.55 7.63 -17.03
C LEU A 120 -3.58 8.72 -17.35
N HIS A 121 -4.28 8.53 -18.46
CA HIS A 121 -5.34 9.42 -18.91
C HIS A 121 -6.71 8.78 -18.69
N GLU A 122 -7.61 9.51 -18.04
CA GLU A 122 -9.06 9.32 -18.16
C GLU A 122 -9.58 10.45 -19.09
N HIS A 123 -9.69 10.17 -20.38
CA HIS A 123 -9.94 11.16 -21.43
C HIS A 123 -8.88 12.28 -21.46
N LYS A 124 -9.27 13.52 -21.14
CA LYS A 124 -8.37 14.70 -21.10
C LYS A 124 -7.68 14.91 -19.76
N TYR A 125 -8.04 14.14 -18.75
CA TYR A 125 -7.49 14.31 -17.40
C TYR A 125 -6.30 13.38 -17.20
N LEU A 126 -5.33 13.86 -16.44
CA LEU A 126 -4.19 13.08 -15.98
C LEU A 126 -4.46 12.65 -14.55
N ASP A 127 -4.40 11.36 -14.33
CA ASP A 127 -4.53 10.75 -13.02
C ASP A 127 -3.24 10.03 -12.64
N LEU A 128 -2.96 9.97 -11.35
CA LEU A 128 -1.86 9.18 -10.81
C LEU A 128 -2.43 7.95 -10.14
N ILE A 129 -1.91 6.79 -10.49
CA ILE A 129 -2.33 5.54 -9.88
C ILE A 129 -1.20 4.84 -9.15
N SER A 130 -1.56 4.10 -8.11
CA SER A 130 -0.80 3.00 -7.57
C SER A 130 -1.57 1.72 -7.81
N THR A 131 -0.98 0.76 -8.52
CA THR A 131 -1.57 -0.57 -8.67
C THR A 131 -0.62 -1.63 -8.12
N ARG A 132 -1.13 -2.45 -7.20
CA ARG A 132 -0.48 -3.65 -6.72
C ARG A 132 -1.04 -4.87 -7.41
N LEU A 133 -0.15 -5.72 -7.89
CA LEU A 133 -0.49 -7.06 -8.38
C LEU A 133 0.15 -8.09 -7.45
N ARG A 134 -0.61 -9.13 -7.11
CA ARG A 134 -0.07 -10.35 -6.53
C ARG A 134 -0.09 -11.45 -7.55
N VAL A 135 1.08 -11.97 -7.85
CA VAL A 135 1.29 -13.06 -8.80
C VAL A 135 1.56 -14.34 -8.04
N LYS A 136 0.74 -15.34 -8.27
CA LYS A 136 0.88 -16.68 -7.72
C LYS A 136 0.67 -17.69 -8.84
N ASP A 137 1.57 -18.66 -8.96
CA ASP A 137 1.49 -19.73 -9.94
C ASP A 137 1.34 -19.17 -11.39
N GLY A 138 2.10 -18.09 -11.68
CA GLY A 138 2.06 -17.42 -12.99
C GLY A 138 0.77 -16.65 -13.29
N LYS A 139 -0.13 -16.48 -12.30
CA LYS A 139 -1.43 -15.82 -12.45
C LYS A 139 -1.58 -14.66 -11.47
N VAL A 140 -2.30 -13.63 -11.91
CA VAL A 140 -2.68 -12.50 -11.06
C VAL A 140 -3.86 -12.91 -10.18
N SER A 141 -3.63 -12.96 -8.87
CA SER A 141 -4.64 -13.35 -7.87
C SER A 141 -5.28 -12.15 -7.15
N GLU A 142 -4.54 -11.01 -7.10
CA GLU A 142 -5.02 -9.79 -6.46
C GLU A 142 -4.61 -8.58 -7.29
N ILE A 143 -5.55 -7.63 -7.42
CA ILE A 143 -5.33 -6.31 -8.02
C ILE A 143 -5.87 -5.28 -7.03
N GLU A 144 -5.01 -4.40 -6.54
CA GLU A 144 -5.40 -3.32 -5.64
C GLU A 144 -4.93 -2.00 -6.23
N THR A 145 -5.88 -1.13 -6.58
CA THR A 145 -5.58 0.15 -7.23
C THR A 145 -6.04 1.30 -6.36
N ILE A 146 -5.16 2.28 -6.19
CA ILE A 146 -5.49 3.60 -5.65
C ILE A 146 -5.37 4.58 -6.81
N VAL A 147 -6.44 5.30 -7.07
CA VAL A 147 -6.52 6.31 -8.13
C VAL A 147 -6.66 7.68 -7.52
N SER A 148 -5.65 8.51 -7.72
CA SER A 148 -5.70 9.93 -7.39
C SER A 148 -6.16 10.72 -8.61
N ARG A 149 -7.39 11.25 -8.53
CA ARG A 149 -8.04 12.05 -9.58
C ARG A 149 -8.06 13.51 -9.18
N PRO A 150 -7.03 14.31 -9.49
CA PRO A 150 -6.98 15.71 -9.05
C PRO A 150 -8.16 16.55 -9.50
N ALA A 151 -8.71 16.24 -10.68
CA ALA A 151 -9.85 16.96 -11.25
C ALA A 151 -11.17 16.75 -10.48
N LEU A 152 -11.28 15.65 -9.73
CA LEU A 152 -12.50 15.28 -9.00
C LEU A 152 -12.41 15.58 -7.49
N THR A 153 -11.25 15.97 -6.98
CA THR A 153 -11.09 16.23 -5.55
C THR A 153 -11.75 17.55 -5.17
N ILE A 154 -12.98 17.46 -4.67
CA ILE A 154 -13.75 18.62 -4.20
C ILE A 154 -13.06 19.20 -2.96
N GLY A 155 -12.70 20.48 -3.03
CA GLY A 155 -12.10 21.21 -1.89
C GLY A 155 -10.60 21.05 -1.75
N SER A 156 -9.90 20.31 -2.60
CA SER A 156 -8.45 20.34 -2.66
C SER A 156 -7.96 21.63 -3.31
N GLN A 157 -7.84 22.67 -2.52
CA GLN A 157 -7.38 23.99 -2.97
C GLN A 157 -5.91 23.98 -3.45
N GLY A 158 -5.18 22.91 -3.16
CA GLY A 158 -3.74 22.89 -3.37
C GLY A 158 -3.29 22.47 -4.76
N ALA A 159 -3.79 21.41 -5.30
CA ALA A 159 -3.26 20.81 -6.52
C ALA A 159 -3.87 21.40 -7.80
N ASN A 160 -5.11 21.88 -7.74
CA ASN A 160 -5.89 22.27 -8.93
C ASN A 160 -5.93 23.79 -9.19
N SER A 161 -5.50 24.62 -8.24
CA SER A 161 -5.65 26.08 -8.35
C SER A 161 -4.60 26.76 -9.24
N ARG A 162 -3.61 26.03 -9.73
CA ARG A 162 -2.46 26.62 -10.44
C ARG A 162 -2.36 26.30 -11.93
N GLY A 163 -3.45 25.88 -12.56
CA GLY A 163 -3.52 25.66 -14.01
C GLY A 163 -2.98 24.30 -14.49
N PRO A 164 -3.12 23.99 -15.79
CA PRO A 164 -2.86 22.66 -16.36
C PRO A 164 -1.40 22.16 -16.24
N GLY A 165 -0.47 22.99 -15.83
CA GLY A 165 0.93 22.62 -15.68
C GLY A 165 1.39 22.34 -14.25
N ALA A 166 0.54 22.60 -13.26
CA ALA A 166 0.88 22.52 -11.82
C ALA A 166 0.24 21.35 -11.09
N SER A 167 -0.55 20.51 -11.75
CA SER A 167 -1.04 19.26 -11.18
C SER A 167 0.13 18.29 -10.97
N GLY A 168 0.10 17.56 -9.85
CA GLY A 168 1.14 16.57 -9.56
C GLY A 168 1.36 15.54 -10.67
N PRO A 169 0.31 14.93 -11.26
CA PRO A 169 0.46 14.05 -12.42
C PRO A 169 1.14 14.74 -13.61
N GLY A 170 0.80 15.99 -13.91
CA GLY A 170 1.46 16.77 -14.96
C GLY A 170 2.91 17.10 -14.66
N ALA A 171 3.28 17.25 -13.38
CA ALA A 171 4.68 17.45 -12.98
C ALA A 171 5.50 16.16 -13.18
N LEU A 172 4.89 14.99 -12.89
CA LEU A 172 5.51 13.68 -13.15
C LEU A 172 5.70 13.44 -14.65
N GLU A 173 4.70 13.75 -15.47
CA GLU A 173 4.85 13.66 -16.94
C GLU A 173 6.00 14.51 -17.48
N LYS A 174 6.18 15.71 -16.95
CA LYS A 174 7.33 16.57 -17.30
C LYS A 174 8.66 15.99 -16.83
N ARG A 175 8.66 15.29 -15.70
CA ARG A 175 9.83 14.59 -15.17
C ARG A 175 10.15 13.36 -16.02
N ALA A 176 9.15 12.72 -16.61
CA ALA A 176 9.17 11.53 -17.46
C ALA A 176 9.67 10.25 -16.78
N HIS A 177 10.67 10.34 -15.92
CA HIS A 177 11.27 9.18 -15.24
C HIS A 177 11.35 9.39 -13.72
N PRO A 178 11.23 8.31 -12.92
CA PRO A 178 11.50 8.36 -11.49
C PRO A 178 12.98 8.68 -11.20
N ASP A 179 13.27 9.00 -9.94
CA ASP A 179 14.65 9.15 -9.48
C ASP A 179 15.40 7.81 -9.70
N PRO A 180 16.59 7.83 -10.36
CA PRO A 180 17.36 6.62 -10.61
C PRO A 180 17.70 5.81 -9.36
N LEU A 181 17.69 6.45 -8.19
CA LEU A 181 17.96 5.78 -6.93
C LEU A 181 16.95 4.66 -6.63
N TRP A 182 15.71 4.75 -7.12
CA TRP A 182 14.70 3.71 -6.93
C TRP A 182 15.14 2.36 -7.51
N ALA A 183 15.75 2.37 -8.69
CA ALA A 183 16.22 1.19 -9.39
C ALA A 183 17.65 0.76 -8.98
N ALA A 184 18.37 1.58 -8.22
CA ALA A 184 19.74 1.30 -7.82
C ALA A 184 19.81 0.16 -6.80
N ASP A 185 20.61 -0.85 -7.09
CA ASP A 185 20.89 -1.94 -6.18
C ASP A 185 21.76 -1.49 -5.00
N VAL A 186 21.42 -1.97 -3.81
CA VAL A 186 22.27 -1.84 -2.62
C VAL A 186 23.38 -2.89 -2.68
N PRO A 187 24.65 -2.52 -2.47
CA PRO A 187 25.75 -3.48 -2.42
C PRO A 187 25.45 -4.63 -1.44
N ARG A 188 25.77 -5.86 -1.80
CA ARG A 188 25.40 -7.06 -1.02
C ARG A 188 25.76 -6.97 0.46
N GLY A 189 26.93 -6.39 0.79
CA GLY A 189 27.40 -6.24 2.17
C GLY A 189 26.66 -5.16 2.97
N GLU A 190 25.85 -4.32 2.31
CA GLU A 190 25.14 -3.19 2.90
C GLU A 190 23.62 -3.42 2.91
N ARG A 191 23.15 -4.51 2.28
CA ARG A 191 21.74 -4.85 2.22
C ARG A 191 21.16 -5.10 3.60
N MET A 192 20.09 -4.42 3.91
CA MET A 192 19.33 -4.62 5.14
C MET A 192 18.44 -5.85 5.02
N SER A 193 18.19 -6.53 6.14
CA SER A 193 17.20 -7.59 6.17
C SER A 193 15.79 -7.05 5.97
N ARG A 194 14.86 -7.88 5.48
CA ARG A 194 13.43 -7.52 5.35
C ARG A 194 12.87 -6.93 6.65
N ALA A 195 13.15 -7.56 7.80
CA ALA A 195 12.70 -7.08 9.10
C ALA A 195 13.26 -5.70 9.46
N ALA A 196 14.53 -5.42 9.12
CA ALA A 196 15.14 -4.12 9.37
C ALA A 196 14.55 -3.03 8.48
N LEU A 197 14.28 -3.32 7.21
CA LEU A 197 13.59 -2.41 6.28
C LEU A 197 12.18 -2.08 6.78
N LEU A 198 11.39 -3.09 7.17
CA LEU A 198 10.05 -2.93 7.73
C LEU A 198 10.06 -2.05 8.99
N LYS A 199 11.04 -2.23 9.86
CA LYS A 199 11.18 -1.41 11.07
C LYS A 199 11.35 0.05 10.73
N VAL A 200 12.24 0.38 9.77
CA VAL A 200 12.49 1.78 9.35
C VAL A 200 11.24 2.39 8.70
N ALA A 201 10.60 1.67 7.77
CA ALA A 201 9.38 2.15 7.13
C ALA A 201 8.24 2.36 8.15
N ASN A 202 8.08 1.46 9.14
CA ASN A 202 7.06 1.64 10.18
C ASN A 202 7.38 2.79 11.16
N GLN A 203 8.66 3.11 11.38
CA GLN A 203 9.06 4.28 12.18
C GLN A 203 8.60 5.59 11.53
N TYR A 204 8.57 5.68 10.21
CA TYR A 204 8.00 6.82 9.50
C TYR A 204 6.53 7.04 9.87
N PHE A 205 5.70 6.00 9.76
CA PHE A 205 4.28 6.09 10.13
C PHE A 205 4.07 6.39 11.61
N THR A 206 4.84 5.76 12.48
CA THR A 206 4.74 5.99 13.92
C THR A 206 5.18 7.42 14.27
N GLY A 207 6.25 7.92 13.63
CA GLY A 207 6.70 9.28 13.81
C GLY A 207 5.68 10.31 13.34
N MET A 208 4.98 10.02 12.23
CA MET A 208 3.92 10.88 11.72
C MET A 208 2.66 10.85 12.58
N GLU A 209 2.27 9.68 13.09
CA GLU A 209 1.09 9.54 13.96
C GLU A 209 1.27 10.22 15.31
N ASN A 210 2.45 10.09 15.92
CA ASN A 210 2.77 10.75 17.21
C ASN A 210 3.03 12.24 17.03
N ASN A 211 3.77 12.59 16.02
CA ASN A 211 4.06 13.93 15.48
C ASN A 211 4.22 15.05 16.53
N ASP A 212 4.91 14.74 17.61
CA ASP A 212 5.23 15.65 18.73
C ASP A 212 6.57 16.38 18.56
N GLY A 213 7.28 16.13 17.47
CA GLY A 213 8.63 16.65 17.20
C GLY A 213 9.76 15.90 17.90
N HIS A 214 9.47 14.95 18.76
CA HIS A 214 10.43 14.22 19.61
C HIS A 214 10.66 12.76 19.22
N GLY A 215 10.02 12.29 18.14
CA GLY A 215 10.11 10.91 17.67
C GLY A 215 11.45 10.55 17.02
N VAL A 216 11.60 9.27 16.71
CA VAL A 216 12.70 8.77 15.88
C VAL A 216 12.34 8.99 14.42
N TYR A 217 13.05 9.84 13.72
CA TYR A 217 12.83 10.23 12.34
C TYR A 217 14.03 9.78 11.49
N PRO A 218 13.98 8.57 10.90
CA PRO A 218 15.13 7.94 10.23
C PRO A 218 15.32 8.48 8.80
N PHE A 219 15.53 9.77 8.63
CA PHE A 219 15.75 10.38 7.32
C PHE A 219 17.22 10.66 7.03
N ALA A 220 17.64 10.39 5.82
CA ALA A 220 18.92 10.82 5.29
C ALA A 220 18.90 12.34 4.99
N LYS A 221 20.09 12.96 4.93
CA LYS A 221 20.20 14.40 4.64
C LYS A 221 19.70 14.78 3.25
N ASP A 222 19.81 13.86 2.30
CA ASP A 222 19.35 14.02 0.91
C ASP A 222 17.92 13.52 0.68
N CYS A 223 17.18 13.30 1.76
CA CYS A 223 15.79 12.86 1.66
C CYS A 223 14.91 13.90 0.99
N TYR A 224 14.07 13.45 0.04
CA TYR A 224 12.92 14.21 -0.41
C TYR A 224 11.65 13.34 -0.50
N ARG A 225 10.49 13.99 -0.49
CA ARG A 225 9.18 13.36 -0.54
C ARG A 225 8.38 13.90 -1.72
N LEU A 226 7.75 12.97 -2.45
CA LEU A 226 6.72 13.24 -3.46
C LEU A 226 5.37 12.74 -2.94
N GLU A 227 4.35 13.57 -2.99
CA GLU A 227 2.98 13.22 -2.65
C GLU A 227 2.08 13.58 -3.83
N ASN A 228 1.45 12.59 -4.44
CA ASN A 228 0.72 12.74 -5.71
C ASN A 228 1.50 13.52 -6.77
N GLY A 229 2.81 13.25 -6.88
CA GLY A 229 3.71 13.88 -7.84
C GLY A 229 4.18 15.29 -7.48
N ILE A 230 3.74 15.83 -6.35
CA ILE A 230 4.21 17.13 -5.84
C ILE A 230 5.34 16.88 -4.85
N GLN A 231 6.48 17.53 -5.05
CA GLN A 231 7.54 17.50 -4.05
C GLN A 231 7.11 18.33 -2.84
N THR A 232 7.11 17.73 -1.65
CA THR A 232 6.62 18.35 -0.41
C THR A 232 7.75 18.77 0.54
N THR A 233 9.01 18.64 0.11
CA THR A 233 10.21 18.94 0.92
C THR A 233 11.25 19.69 0.08
N GLY A 234 12.10 20.49 0.74
CA GLY A 234 13.29 21.08 0.13
C GLY A 234 13.02 22.08 -0.99
N HIS A 235 11.85 22.69 -1.03
CA HIS A 235 11.55 23.78 -1.98
C HIS A 235 12.28 25.06 -1.59
N SER A 236 12.49 25.96 -2.57
CA SER A 236 12.82 27.34 -2.25
C SER A 236 11.72 27.96 -1.40
N PRO A 237 12.04 28.78 -0.38
CA PRO A 237 11.03 29.48 0.40
C PRO A 237 10.07 30.24 -0.49
N LEU A 238 8.79 30.25 -0.13
CA LEU A 238 7.81 31.08 -0.84
C LEU A 238 8.13 32.57 -0.67
N PRO A 239 7.83 33.41 -1.68
CA PRO A 239 7.93 34.85 -1.54
C PRO A 239 7.19 35.37 -0.31
N ALA A 240 7.68 36.46 0.26
CA ALA A 240 7.04 37.11 1.41
C ALA A 240 5.59 37.47 1.09
N GLY A 241 4.65 37.03 1.93
CA GLY A 241 3.20 37.25 1.75
C GLY A 241 2.45 36.09 1.10
N GLU A 242 3.14 35.10 0.51
CA GLU A 242 2.52 33.85 0.08
C GLU A 242 2.50 32.84 1.24
N SER A 243 1.34 32.23 1.49
CA SER A 243 1.21 31.15 2.47
C SER A 243 1.17 29.80 1.78
N SER A 244 1.90 28.82 2.31
CA SER A 244 1.62 27.43 2.00
C SER A 244 0.26 27.06 2.61
N ASN A 245 -0.44 26.07 2.04
CA ASN A 245 -1.70 25.55 2.60
C ASN A 245 -1.58 25.07 4.06
N ALA A 246 -0.37 25.04 4.58
CA ALA A 246 -0.01 24.59 5.90
C ALA A 246 0.02 25.71 6.96
N GLY A 247 -0.34 26.92 6.63
CA GLY A 247 -0.25 28.07 7.56
C GLY A 247 1.20 28.47 7.92
N ASN A 248 2.18 27.69 7.47
CA ASN A 248 3.60 28.03 7.60
C ASN A 248 4.20 28.20 6.19
N PRO A 249 4.54 29.43 5.77
CA PRO A 249 5.03 29.70 4.41
C PRO A 249 6.31 28.94 4.05
N ASN A 250 7.05 28.47 5.03
CA ASN A 250 8.33 27.79 4.83
C ASN A 250 8.26 26.27 5.05
N TYR A 251 7.07 25.68 5.31
CA TYR A 251 6.97 24.24 5.61
C TYR A 251 7.57 23.38 4.49
N MET A 252 7.25 23.65 3.23
CA MET A 252 7.74 22.88 2.09
C MET A 252 9.22 23.14 1.77
N SER A 253 9.85 24.17 2.36
CA SER A 253 11.30 24.41 2.23
C SER A 253 12.13 23.58 3.19
N LEU A 254 11.50 23.02 4.21
CA LEU A 254 12.17 22.15 5.19
C LEU A 254 12.53 20.80 4.56
N ASP A 255 13.61 20.20 5.04
CA ASP A 255 13.93 18.80 4.74
C ASP A 255 12.98 17.84 5.43
N CYS A 256 13.04 16.54 5.07
CA CYS A 256 12.16 15.51 5.60
C CYS A 256 12.17 15.47 7.13
N LYS A 257 13.35 15.53 7.75
CA LYS A 257 13.50 15.43 9.21
C LYS A 257 12.96 16.66 9.91
N ALA A 258 13.27 17.83 9.38
CA ALA A 258 12.85 19.11 9.98
C ALA A 258 11.31 19.26 9.93
N GLN A 259 10.63 18.77 8.89
CA GLN A 259 9.17 18.76 8.83
C GLN A 259 8.57 17.92 9.96
N PHE A 260 9.10 16.73 10.21
CA PHE A 260 8.63 15.86 11.29
C PHE A 260 8.97 16.44 12.67
N GLN A 261 10.15 17.02 12.83
CA GLN A 261 10.54 17.68 14.07
C GLN A 261 9.70 18.93 14.37
N LEU A 262 9.15 19.56 13.34
CA LEU A 262 8.24 20.70 13.52
C LEU A 262 6.88 20.29 14.10
N GLY A 263 6.46 19.03 13.94
CA GLY A 263 5.15 18.56 14.40
C GLY A 263 3.99 19.00 13.51
N PHE A 264 4.26 19.36 12.24
CA PHE A 264 3.24 19.91 11.33
C PHE A 264 2.11 18.93 11.00
N LEU A 265 2.41 17.62 10.99
CA LEU A 265 1.42 16.59 10.65
C LEU A 265 0.52 16.19 11.81
N HIS A 266 0.46 16.98 12.87
CA HIS A 266 -0.37 16.74 14.07
C HIS A 266 -1.88 16.62 13.78
N VAL A 267 -2.30 16.99 12.58
CA VAL A 267 -3.66 16.78 12.08
C VAL A 267 -3.99 15.30 11.80
N VAL A 268 -2.97 14.46 11.64
CA VAL A 268 -3.15 13.01 11.49
C VAL A 268 -3.50 12.43 12.86
N SER A 269 -4.75 12.00 13.02
CA SER A 269 -5.23 11.48 14.31
C SER A 269 -4.91 10.00 14.52
N ARG A 270 -4.69 9.27 13.42
CA ARG A 270 -4.41 7.83 13.45
C ARG A 270 -3.88 7.35 12.09
N ILE A 271 -2.90 6.43 12.11
CA ILE A 271 -2.44 5.69 10.92
C ILE A 271 -2.71 4.21 11.15
N ARG A 272 -3.66 3.66 10.40
CA ARG A 272 -4.16 2.29 10.58
C ARG A 272 -4.02 1.42 9.33
N ASP A 273 -4.27 0.13 9.50
CA ASP A 273 -4.22 -0.88 8.44
C ASP A 273 -2.90 -0.82 7.64
N ARG A 274 -1.79 -0.63 8.36
CA ARG A 274 -0.45 -0.55 7.76
C ARG A 274 -0.08 -1.93 7.22
N ARG A 275 -0.07 -2.07 5.90
CA ARG A 275 0.26 -3.29 5.19
C ARG A 275 1.51 -3.06 4.35
N PHE A 276 2.61 -3.71 4.71
CA PHE A 276 3.88 -3.63 3.99
C PHE A 276 3.89 -4.74 2.95
N LEU A 277 3.58 -4.42 1.72
CA LEU A 277 3.24 -5.38 0.67
C LEU A 277 4.40 -5.69 -0.27
N VAL A 278 5.36 -4.79 -0.41
CA VAL A 278 6.63 -5.01 -1.11
C VAL A 278 7.75 -4.75 -0.13
N VAL A 279 8.68 -5.67 -0.04
CA VAL A 279 9.91 -5.52 0.73
C VAL A 279 11.06 -6.08 -0.09
N ASP A 280 11.88 -5.22 -0.65
CA ASP A 280 13.00 -5.58 -1.52
C ASP A 280 14.35 -5.24 -0.87
N PRO A 281 15.05 -6.21 -0.26
CA PRO A 281 16.39 -5.99 0.29
C PRO A 281 17.44 -5.66 -0.76
N GLU A 282 17.24 -6.07 -2.00
CA GLU A 282 18.20 -5.83 -3.08
C GLU A 282 18.26 -4.36 -3.45
N ARG A 283 17.12 -3.73 -3.60
CA ARG A 283 17.00 -2.30 -3.87
C ARG A 283 16.79 -1.44 -2.62
N GLY A 284 16.67 -2.05 -1.43
CA GLY A 284 16.38 -1.31 -0.21
C GLY A 284 15.02 -0.60 -0.26
N VAL A 285 14.01 -1.23 -0.85
CA VAL A 285 12.70 -0.64 -1.06
C VAL A 285 11.64 -1.30 -0.20
N VAL A 286 10.74 -0.49 0.34
CA VAL A 286 9.51 -0.95 1.00
C VAL A 286 8.34 -0.17 0.40
N VAL A 287 7.25 -0.86 0.04
CA VAL A 287 5.97 -0.22 -0.27
C VAL A 287 4.91 -0.65 0.74
N ALA A 288 4.27 0.34 1.33
CA ALA A 288 3.22 0.15 2.31
C ALA A 288 1.91 0.77 1.81
N TYR A 289 0.80 0.12 2.15
CA TYR A 289 -0.55 0.66 2.01
C TYR A 289 -1.12 0.94 3.40
N GLY A 290 -1.91 1.97 3.52
CA GLY A 290 -2.47 2.36 4.81
C GLY A 290 -3.52 3.46 4.72
N PHE A 291 -4.05 3.82 5.87
CA PHE A 291 -5.08 4.84 6.01
C PHE A 291 -4.65 5.86 7.06
N PHE A 292 -4.63 7.12 6.67
CA PHE A 292 -4.38 8.26 7.55
C PHE A 292 -5.70 8.93 7.88
N ASP A 293 -6.18 8.72 9.09
CA ASP A 293 -7.42 9.33 9.56
C ASP A 293 -7.16 10.73 10.11
N HIS A 294 -8.03 11.64 9.73
CA HIS A 294 -8.06 13.01 10.21
C HIS A 294 -9.45 13.27 10.80
N ASN A 295 -9.56 13.24 12.13
CA ASN A 295 -10.84 13.36 12.82
C ASN A 295 -11.40 14.80 12.90
N ALA A 296 -10.61 15.78 12.44
CA ALA A 296 -10.95 17.23 12.43
C ALA A 296 -11.35 17.80 13.80
N GLN A 297 -10.98 17.15 14.92
CA GLN A 297 -11.34 17.63 16.26
C GLN A 297 -10.51 18.83 16.70
N LEU A 298 -9.26 18.93 16.23
CA LEU A 298 -8.40 20.06 16.54
C LEU A 298 -8.73 21.24 15.61
N ARG A 299 -9.06 22.39 16.15
CA ARG A 299 -9.24 23.63 15.37
C ARG A 299 -7.91 24.31 15.07
N SER A 300 -6.96 24.16 15.96
CA SER A 300 -5.59 24.63 15.84
C SER A 300 -4.68 23.75 16.71
N TYR A 301 -3.40 23.77 16.43
CA TYR A 301 -2.39 23.05 17.22
C TYR A 301 -1.08 23.84 17.23
N GLN A 302 -0.27 23.59 18.26
CA GLN A 302 1.01 24.24 18.44
C GLN A 302 2.11 23.38 17.78
N LEU A 303 2.93 24.02 16.95
CA LEU A 303 4.13 23.42 16.42
C LEU A 303 5.23 23.35 17.47
N ALA A 304 6.25 22.49 17.28
CA ALA A 304 7.38 22.35 18.19
C ALA A 304 8.18 23.65 18.40
N ASN A 305 8.11 24.58 17.46
CA ASN A 305 8.73 25.92 17.57
C ASN A 305 7.86 26.94 18.30
N GLY A 306 6.73 26.53 18.87
CA GLY A 306 5.83 27.39 19.65
C GLY A 306 4.76 28.14 18.82
N HIS A 307 4.82 28.10 17.49
CA HIS A 307 3.79 28.72 16.65
C HIS A 307 2.50 27.90 16.65
N THR A 308 1.37 28.58 16.80
CA THR A 308 0.04 27.96 16.64
C THR A 308 -0.42 28.09 15.21
N VAL A 309 -0.81 26.99 14.59
CA VAL A 309 -1.35 26.95 13.23
C VAL A 309 -2.79 26.45 13.23
N PRO A 310 -3.65 26.97 12.33
CA PRO A 310 -5.02 26.47 12.20
C PRO A 310 -5.02 25.09 11.54
N ASN A 311 -6.01 24.27 11.91
CA ASN A 311 -6.34 23.09 11.17
C ASN A 311 -7.30 23.48 10.03
N ASN A 312 -6.84 23.37 8.80
CA ASN A 312 -7.59 23.74 7.61
C ASN A 312 -8.52 22.63 7.08
N LEU A 313 -8.67 21.54 7.82
CA LEU A 313 -9.60 20.47 7.45
C LEU A 313 -11.04 20.89 7.78
N ASN A 314 -11.89 20.90 6.77
CA ASN A 314 -13.29 21.29 6.91
C ASN A 314 -14.19 20.20 7.53
N GLY A 315 -13.65 19.01 7.77
CA GLY A 315 -14.37 17.88 8.36
C GLY A 315 -13.51 16.64 8.45
N PRO A 316 -14.01 15.57 9.09
CA PRO A 316 -13.29 14.31 9.18
C PRO A 316 -13.14 13.66 7.81
N ILE A 317 -11.91 13.22 7.52
CA ILE A 317 -11.53 12.53 6.28
C ILE A 317 -10.55 11.40 6.59
N THR A 318 -10.42 10.50 5.65
CA THR A 318 -9.33 9.52 5.60
C THR A 318 -8.55 9.70 4.29
N TRP A 319 -7.24 9.69 4.36
CA TRP A 319 -6.40 9.47 3.18
C TRP A 319 -6.10 7.98 3.08
N GLU A 320 -6.54 7.36 1.99
CA GLU A 320 -6.07 6.04 1.57
C GLU A 320 -4.82 6.24 0.73
N LEU A 321 -3.77 5.48 1.01
CA LEU A 321 -2.49 5.70 0.35
C LEU A 321 -1.68 4.42 0.12
N ALA A 322 -0.86 4.48 -0.93
CA ALA A 322 0.31 3.65 -1.14
C ALA A 322 1.54 4.53 -1.03
N GLU A 323 2.52 4.12 -0.23
CA GLU A 323 3.72 4.90 0.04
C GLU A 323 4.96 4.03 -0.09
N ALA A 324 5.86 4.42 -0.99
CA ALA A 324 7.13 3.77 -1.25
C ALA A 324 8.27 4.48 -0.51
N PHE A 325 9.19 3.69 0.03
CA PHE A 325 10.36 4.15 0.76
C PHE A 325 11.63 3.55 0.15
N LYS A 326 12.60 4.38 -0.24
CA LYS A 326 13.97 3.98 -0.51
C LYS A 326 14.77 4.11 0.77
N ILE A 327 15.31 2.99 1.26
CA ILE A 327 15.97 2.90 2.56
C ILE A 327 17.37 2.33 2.37
N GLU A 328 18.38 3.07 2.81
CA GLU A 328 19.78 2.67 2.83
C GLU A 328 20.40 3.00 4.19
N HIS A 329 21.22 2.13 4.73
CA HIS A 329 21.90 2.32 6.04
C HIS A 329 20.96 2.68 7.19
N GLY A 330 19.71 2.18 7.16
CA GLY A 330 18.71 2.50 8.19
C GLY A 330 18.08 3.87 8.06
N LEU A 331 18.29 4.57 6.94
CA LEU A 331 17.76 5.91 6.68
C LEU A 331 16.92 5.95 5.41
N ILE A 332 15.84 6.69 5.45
CA ILE A 332 14.94 6.95 4.31
C ILE A 332 15.53 8.05 3.45
N ARG A 333 15.79 7.74 2.18
CA ARG A 333 16.33 8.67 1.19
C ARG A 333 15.27 9.24 0.26
N ARG A 334 14.25 8.44 -0.07
CA ARG A 334 13.13 8.86 -0.93
C ARG A 334 11.83 8.36 -0.34
N VAL A 335 10.81 9.18 -0.48
CA VAL A 335 9.43 8.81 -0.25
C VAL A 335 8.62 9.21 -1.47
N GLU A 336 7.79 8.32 -1.96
CA GLU A 336 6.82 8.62 -3.01
C GLU A 336 5.47 8.03 -2.62
N ALA A 337 4.43 8.84 -2.63
CA ALA A 337 3.10 8.44 -2.22
C ALA A 337 2.06 8.75 -3.30
N VAL A 338 1.15 7.80 -3.49
CA VAL A 338 -0.10 7.96 -4.21
C VAL A 338 -1.23 7.88 -3.20
N LEU A 339 -2.02 8.94 -3.09
CA LEU A 339 -3.06 9.02 -2.07
C LEU A 339 -4.34 9.63 -2.63
N THR A 340 -5.47 9.17 -2.10
CA THR A 340 -6.80 9.67 -2.43
C THR A 340 -7.61 9.90 -1.16
N GLN A 341 -8.52 10.89 -1.22
CA GLN A 341 -9.41 11.15 -0.10
C GLN A 341 -10.56 10.14 -0.09
N SER A 342 -10.83 9.59 1.08
CA SER A 342 -11.86 8.59 1.33
C SER A 342 -12.74 9.01 2.50
N PRO A 343 -13.95 8.46 2.65
CA PRO A 343 -14.79 8.66 3.82
C PRO A 343 -14.05 8.31 5.11
N TYR A 344 -14.24 9.12 6.16
CA TYR A 344 -13.59 8.90 7.46
C TYR A 344 -13.87 7.49 7.99
N GLY A 345 -12.80 6.77 8.32
CA GLY A 345 -12.88 5.42 8.87
C GLY A 345 -13.16 4.32 7.83
N MET A 346 -13.13 4.62 6.51
CA MET A 346 -13.28 3.63 5.47
C MET A 346 -12.29 2.47 5.65
N ARG A 347 -12.68 1.26 5.24
CA ARG A 347 -11.86 0.04 5.32
C ARG A 347 -11.21 -0.30 3.99
N PRO A 348 -10.03 -0.95 4.02
CA PRO A 348 -9.31 -1.27 2.79
C PRO A 348 -9.90 -2.44 2.02
N ASN A 349 -10.89 -3.17 2.57
CA ASN A 349 -11.37 -4.45 2.05
C ASN A 349 -10.29 -5.54 1.86
N TRP A 350 -9.09 -5.32 2.42
CA TRP A 350 -7.97 -6.26 2.43
C TRP A 350 -7.59 -6.71 3.86
N SER A 351 -8.23 -6.13 4.87
CA SER A 351 -8.01 -6.49 6.26
C SER A 351 -8.93 -7.66 6.65
N GLU A 352 -8.35 -8.74 7.12
CA GLU A 352 -9.09 -9.87 7.72
C GLU A 352 -9.59 -9.58 9.13
N LYS A 353 -9.14 -8.48 9.74
CA LYS A 353 -9.53 -8.12 11.10
C LYS A 353 -10.99 -7.71 11.15
N GLY A 354 -11.73 -8.43 11.99
CA GLY A 354 -13.18 -8.35 12.11
C GLY A 354 -13.73 -6.94 12.31
N LEU A 355 -14.99 -6.80 11.92
CA LEU A 355 -15.84 -5.62 12.09
C LEU A 355 -16.30 -5.56 13.55
N GLY A 356 -15.45 -5.19 14.50
CA GLY A 356 -15.82 -5.10 15.90
C GLY A 356 -15.52 -3.73 16.50
N TYR A 357 -16.16 -3.47 17.64
CA TYR A 357 -15.77 -2.35 18.49
C TYR A 357 -14.30 -2.48 18.89
N ASN A 358 -13.51 -1.44 18.62
CA ASN A 358 -12.13 -1.38 19.08
C ASN A 358 -12.00 -0.24 20.11
N PRO A 359 -11.80 -0.57 21.40
CA PRO A 359 -11.72 0.43 22.45
C PRO A 359 -10.52 1.38 22.32
N ARG A 360 -9.51 1.04 21.49
CA ARG A 360 -8.39 1.92 21.20
C ARG A 360 -8.77 3.12 20.34
N PHE A 361 -9.94 3.10 19.73
CA PHE A 361 -10.42 4.13 18.81
C PHE A 361 -11.60 4.93 19.37
N GLY A 362 -11.80 4.90 20.68
CA GLY A 362 -12.70 5.84 21.37
C GLY A 362 -12.20 7.28 21.27
N PRO A 363 -13.02 8.27 21.61
CA PRO A 363 -12.60 9.66 21.69
C PRO A 363 -11.39 9.77 22.62
N ARG A 364 -10.34 10.41 22.14
CA ARG A 364 -9.18 10.79 22.96
C ARG A 364 -9.48 12.12 23.65
#